data_f36fa178ace997fb2df98faef9aa7147
#
_entry.id   f36fa178ace997fb2df98faef9aa7147
#
_cell.length_a   1.000
_cell.length_b   1.000
_cell.length_c   1.000
_cell.angle_alpha   90.00
_cell.angle_beta   90.00
_cell.angle_gamma   90.00
#
_symmetry.space_group_name_H-M   'P 1'
#
loop_
_entity.id
_entity.type
_entity.pdbx_description
1 polymer ?
#
loop_
_entity_poly.entity_id
_entity_poly.type
_entity_poly.pdbx_seq_one_letter_code
_entity_poly.pdbx_strand_id
1 'polypeptide(L)'
;MGMTMTQKILARAAGLEQVQAGQLIEAQLDLVLGNDITSPVAIKEMDKMKVQGVFDKDKIALVPDHFVPNKDIKSAEHCKCVREFARRNEITNYFEVGEMGIEHALLPEKGLTVAGDVIIGADSHTCTYGALGAFSTGVGSTDMAAGMATGKAWFKVPAAIKFHLTGKPAEWV
;
A
#
# COMPACT_ATOMS: atom_id res chain seq x y z
N MET A 1 26.02 -1.06 -15.89
CA MET A 1 25.87 0.02 -14.89
C MET A 1 25.15 -0.55 -13.69
N GLY A 2 25.50 -0.19 -12.46
CA GLY A 2 24.81 -0.75 -11.28
C GLY A 2 23.40 -0.17 -11.15
N MET A 3 22.44 -0.99 -10.69
CA MET A 3 21.07 -0.55 -10.37
C MET A 3 20.99 0.09 -8.99
N THR A 4 20.11 1.08 -8.83
CA THR A 4 19.72 1.60 -7.51
C THR A 4 18.93 0.54 -6.73
N MET A 5 18.74 0.74 -5.41
CA MET A 5 17.91 -0.14 -4.60
C MET A 5 16.48 -0.25 -5.16
N THR A 6 15.85 0.87 -5.50
CA THR A 6 14.52 0.91 -6.15
C THR A 6 14.48 0.09 -7.46
N GLN A 7 15.48 0.26 -8.31
CA GLN A 7 15.55 -0.51 -9.56
C GLN A 7 15.69 -2.02 -9.31
N LYS A 8 16.45 -2.43 -8.30
CA LYS A 8 16.58 -3.85 -7.94
C LYS A 8 15.24 -4.44 -7.45
N ILE A 9 14.52 -3.72 -6.61
CA ILE A 9 13.21 -4.14 -6.10
C ILE A 9 12.22 -4.28 -7.26
N LEU A 10 12.12 -3.26 -8.10
CA LEU A 10 11.21 -3.25 -9.24
C LEU A 10 11.57 -4.29 -10.31
N ALA A 11 12.87 -4.52 -10.57
CA ALA A 11 13.31 -5.57 -11.49
C ALA A 11 12.87 -6.95 -10.99
N ARG A 12 13.09 -7.25 -9.69
CA ARG A 12 12.63 -8.49 -9.07
C ARG A 12 11.11 -8.65 -9.20
N ALA A 13 10.36 -7.62 -8.85
CA ALA A 13 8.89 -7.66 -8.87
C ALA A 13 8.31 -7.77 -10.29
N ALA A 14 9.04 -7.31 -11.29
CA ALA A 14 8.68 -7.43 -12.71
C ALA A 14 9.22 -8.71 -13.37
N GLY A 15 10.00 -9.54 -12.67
CA GLY A 15 10.64 -10.73 -13.24
C GLY A 15 11.71 -10.40 -14.28
N LEU A 16 12.35 -9.24 -14.16
CA LEU A 16 13.37 -8.74 -15.08
C LEU A 16 14.76 -8.76 -14.43
N GLU A 17 15.80 -9.03 -15.22
CA GLU A 17 17.18 -8.98 -14.71
C GLU A 17 17.62 -7.56 -14.34
N GLN A 18 17.14 -6.57 -15.10
CA GLN A 18 17.43 -5.16 -14.86
C GLN A 18 16.33 -4.25 -15.40
N VAL A 19 16.23 -3.08 -14.83
CA VAL A 19 15.35 -2.00 -15.27
C VAL A 19 16.09 -0.67 -15.30
N GLN A 20 15.59 0.29 -16.09
CA GLN A 20 16.17 1.62 -16.23
C GLN A 20 15.13 2.69 -15.91
N ALA A 21 15.61 3.85 -15.43
CA ALA A 21 14.73 5.01 -15.20
C ALA A 21 13.97 5.37 -16.48
N GLY A 22 12.68 5.60 -16.33
CA GLY A 22 11.77 5.91 -17.45
C GLY A 22 11.13 4.69 -18.11
N GLN A 23 11.63 3.47 -17.86
CA GLN A 23 11.04 2.23 -18.38
C GLN A 23 9.66 1.98 -17.77
N LEU A 24 8.70 1.57 -18.60
CA LEU A 24 7.40 1.08 -18.13
C LEU A 24 7.49 -0.41 -17.83
N ILE A 25 7.03 -0.82 -16.67
CA ILE A 25 7.03 -2.21 -16.21
C ILE A 25 5.70 -2.54 -15.56
N GLU A 26 5.31 -3.80 -15.58
CA GLU A 26 4.30 -4.36 -14.70
C GLU A 26 5.01 -5.10 -13.56
N ALA A 27 4.65 -4.82 -12.32
CA ALA A 27 5.27 -5.42 -11.14
C ALA A 27 4.23 -6.13 -10.27
N GLN A 28 4.62 -7.26 -9.70
CA GLN A 28 3.85 -7.96 -8.67
C GLN A 28 3.86 -7.15 -7.38
N LEU A 29 2.72 -7.11 -6.71
CA LEU A 29 2.55 -6.42 -5.43
C LEU A 29 2.76 -7.39 -4.27
N ASP A 30 3.50 -6.96 -3.28
CA ASP A 30 3.68 -7.69 -2.03
C ASP A 30 2.61 -7.30 -1.00
N LEU A 31 2.14 -6.04 -1.03
CA LEU A 31 1.07 -5.55 -0.16
C LEU A 31 0.27 -4.43 -0.84
N VAL A 32 -1.05 -4.45 -0.60
CA VAL A 32 -1.96 -3.33 -0.91
C VAL A 32 -2.56 -2.82 0.40
N LEU A 33 -2.32 -1.54 0.72
CA LEU A 33 -2.81 -0.88 1.91
C LEU A 33 -4.07 -0.06 1.61
N GLY A 34 -5.06 -0.13 2.49
CA GLY A 34 -6.22 0.75 2.46
C GLY A 34 -6.70 1.17 3.84
N ASN A 35 -7.24 2.37 3.92
CA ASN A 35 -7.85 2.94 5.13
C ASN A 35 -9.34 3.24 4.92
N ASP A 36 -9.99 3.78 5.93
CA ASP A 36 -11.42 4.09 5.93
C ASP A 36 -11.81 5.33 5.09
N ILE A 37 -10.84 6.11 4.60
CA ILE A 37 -11.09 7.20 3.64
C ILE A 37 -11.10 6.67 2.22
N THR A 38 -10.07 5.94 1.83
CA THR A 38 -9.75 5.62 0.44
C THR A 38 -10.29 4.26 0.01
N SER A 39 -10.35 3.28 0.92
CA SER A 39 -10.86 1.95 0.59
C SER A 39 -12.31 1.94 0.13
N PRO A 40 -13.26 2.72 0.70
CA PRO A 40 -14.63 2.73 0.18
C PRO A 40 -14.74 3.19 -1.26
N VAL A 41 -13.84 4.08 -1.71
CA VAL A 41 -13.78 4.51 -3.11
C VAL A 41 -13.22 3.38 -3.99
N ALA A 42 -12.13 2.76 -3.58
CA ALA A 42 -11.54 1.63 -4.31
C ALA A 42 -12.50 0.43 -4.40
N ILE A 43 -13.24 0.12 -3.34
CA ILE A 43 -14.26 -0.95 -3.31
C ILE A 43 -15.35 -0.67 -4.36
N LYS A 44 -15.84 0.57 -4.45
CA LYS A 44 -16.80 0.96 -5.47
C LYS A 44 -16.26 0.82 -6.89
N GLU A 45 -14.98 1.09 -7.10
CA GLU A 45 -14.34 0.87 -8.40
C GLU A 45 -14.23 -0.62 -8.73
N MET A 46 -13.90 -1.48 -7.75
CA MET A 46 -13.93 -2.93 -7.93
C MET A 46 -15.33 -3.45 -8.31
N ASP A 47 -16.36 -2.94 -7.65
CA ASP A 47 -17.76 -3.30 -7.96
C ASP A 47 -18.13 -2.91 -9.40
N LYS A 48 -17.70 -1.74 -9.89
CA LYS A 48 -17.88 -1.32 -11.29
C LYS A 48 -17.15 -2.23 -12.28
N MET A 49 -15.95 -2.66 -11.93
CA MET A 49 -15.16 -3.60 -12.75
C MET A 49 -15.74 -5.02 -12.75
N LYS A 50 -16.74 -5.30 -11.90
CA LYS A 50 -17.35 -6.63 -11.70
C LYS A 50 -16.33 -7.70 -11.31
N VAL A 51 -15.29 -7.31 -10.60
CA VAL A 51 -14.28 -8.23 -10.08
C VAL A 51 -14.86 -9.03 -8.92
N GLN A 52 -14.70 -10.34 -8.97
CA GLN A 52 -15.11 -11.23 -7.89
C GLN A 52 -13.91 -11.55 -7.00
N GLY A 53 -13.88 -10.92 -5.82
CA GLY A 53 -12.84 -11.16 -4.83
C GLY A 53 -11.58 -10.35 -5.04
N VAL A 54 -10.56 -10.72 -4.30
CA VAL A 54 -9.23 -10.10 -4.31
C VAL A 54 -8.19 -11.12 -4.76
N PHE A 55 -7.04 -10.65 -5.24
CA PHE A 55 -5.98 -11.54 -5.75
C PHE A 55 -5.40 -12.45 -4.66
N ASP A 56 -5.23 -11.91 -3.46
CA ASP A 56 -4.67 -12.62 -2.31
C ASP A 56 -5.10 -11.90 -1.01
N LYS A 57 -5.86 -12.58 -0.18
CA LYS A 57 -6.40 -12.05 1.07
C LYS A 57 -5.32 -11.75 2.12
N ASP A 58 -4.17 -12.41 2.01
CA ASP A 58 -3.05 -12.24 2.94
C ASP A 58 -2.15 -11.06 2.57
N LYS A 59 -2.30 -10.54 1.35
CA LYS A 59 -1.54 -9.41 0.81
C LYS A 59 -2.31 -8.10 0.73
N ILE A 60 -3.41 -8.02 1.45
CA ILE A 60 -4.19 -6.79 1.60
C ILE A 60 -4.25 -6.46 3.08
N ALA A 61 -3.91 -5.23 3.43
CA ALA A 61 -4.06 -4.69 4.77
C ALA A 61 -5.10 -3.55 4.76
N LEU A 62 -6.10 -3.65 5.64
CA LEU A 62 -7.15 -2.65 5.78
C LEU A 62 -7.18 -2.13 7.22
N VAL A 63 -6.94 -0.84 7.37
CA VAL A 63 -6.81 -0.18 8.67
C VAL A 63 -7.76 1.02 8.73
N PRO A 64 -8.90 0.93 9.43
CA PRO A 64 -9.73 2.10 9.70
C PRO A 64 -9.11 2.92 10.84
N ASP A 65 -8.34 3.96 10.51
CA ASP A 65 -7.60 4.77 11.47
C ASP A 65 -7.82 6.28 11.35
N HIS A 66 -8.47 6.74 10.27
CA HIS A 66 -8.70 8.17 10.04
C HIS A 66 -10.03 8.65 10.64
N PHE A 67 -11.09 7.84 10.55
CA PHE A 67 -12.44 8.22 10.98
C PHE A 67 -12.88 7.56 12.29
N VAL A 68 -11.98 6.93 13.00
CA VAL A 68 -12.24 6.29 14.27
C VAL A 68 -11.56 7.05 15.43
N PRO A 69 -12.26 7.25 16.56
CA PRO A 69 -13.68 6.97 16.78
C PRO A 69 -14.58 7.78 15.86
N ASN A 70 -15.65 7.14 15.35
CA ASN A 70 -16.49 7.77 14.33
C ASN A 70 -17.22 9.00 14.90
N LYS A 71 -17.10 10.14 14.23
CA LYS A 71 -17.71 11.41 14.64
C LYS A 71 -19.15 11.59 14.18
N ASP A 72 -19.56 10.86 13.17
CA ASP A 72 -20.88 10.94 12.55
C ASP A 72 -21.26 9.64 11.82
N ILE A 73 -22.51 9.56 11.34
CA ILE A 73 -23.03 8.39 10.62
C ILE A 73 -22.22 8.11 9.33
N LYS A 74 -21.82 9.13 8.61
CA LYS A 74 -21.07 8.99 7.37
C LYS A 74 -19.71 8.33 7.57
N SER A 75 -18.98 8.74 8.61
CA SER A 75 -17.72 8.10 9.00
C SER A 75 -17.94 6.63 9.39
N ALA A 76 -19.01 6.35 10.13
CA ALA A 76 -19.36 4.98 10.52
C ALA A 76 -19.73 4.11 9.30
N GLU A 77 -20.42 4.67 8.30
CA GLU A 77 -20.71 3.97 7.04
C GLU A 77 -19.44 3.62 6.26
N HIS A 78 -18.44 4.50 6.25
CA HIS A 78 -17.14 4.21 5.64
C HIS A 78 -16.46 3.03 6.32
N CYS A 79 -16.36 3.04 7.66
CA CYS A 79 -15.79 1.92 8.41
C CYS A 79 -16.59 0.63 8.22
N LYS A 80 -17.93 0.72 8.18
CA LYS A 80 -18.80 -0.41 7.87
C LYS A 80 -18.50 -1.00 6.49
N CYS A 81 -18.36 -0.16 5.47
CA CYS A 81 -18.02 -0.58 4.10
C CYS A 81 -16.72 -1.38 4.07
N VAL A 82 -15.66 -0.87 4.72
CA VAL A 82 -14.37 -1.55 4.80
C VAL A 82 -14.50 -2.89 5.54
N ARG A 83 -15.20 -2.93 6.66
CA ARG A 83 -15.45 -4.15 7.45
C ARG A 83 -16.20 -5.21 6.64
N GLU A 84 -17.26 -4.83 5.95
CA GLU A 84 -18.06 -5.76 5.13
C GLU A 84 -17.24 -6.31 3.96
N PHE A 85 -16.42 -5.46 3.34
CA PHE A 85 -15.48 -5.89 2.29
C PHE A 85 -14.44 -6.86 2.83
N ALA A 86 -13.83 -6.56 3.98
CA ALA A 86 -12.85 -7.43 4.62
C ALA A 86 -13.45 -8.81 4.94
N ARG A 87 -14.66 -8.85 5.50
CA ARG A 87 -15.37 -10.11 5.81
C ARG A 87 -15.73 -10.90 4.56
N ARG A 88 -16.27 -10.22 3.53
CA ARG A 88 -16.67 -10.86 2.27
C ARG A 88 -15.48 -11.52 1.55
N ASN A 89 -14.30 -10.92 1.63
CA ASN A 89 -13.10 -11.40 0.98
C ASN A 89 -12.16 -12.15 1.93
N GLU A 90 -12.57 -12.37 3.18
CA GLU A 90 -11.78 -13.06 4.22
C GLU A 90 -10.39 -12.44 4.43
N ILE A 91 -10.27 -11.11 4.31
CA ILE A 91 -8.98 -10.40 4.44
C ILE A 91 -8.36 -10.70 5.80
N THR A 92 -7.15 -11.27 5.78
CA THR A 92 -6.43 -11.66 7.00
C THR A 92 -5.96 -10.45 7.80
N ASN A 93 -5.48 -9.42 7.11
CA ASN A 93 -4.90 -8.24 7.75
C ASN A 93 -5.93 -7.09 7.82
N TYR A 94 -7.08 -7.35 8.42
CA TYR A 94 -8.06 -6.35 8.78
C TYR A 94 -7.97 -6.04 10.28
N PHE A 95 -7.72 -4.79 10.59
CA PHE A 95 -7.54 -4.32 11.97
C PHE A 95 -8.78 -3.54 12.41
N GLU A 96 -9.70 -4.22 13.10
CA GLU A 96 -10.96 -3.64 13.56
C GLU A 96 -10.71 -2.53 14.59
N VAL A 97 -11.72 -1.69 14.80
CA VAL A 97 -11.71 -0.68 15.88
C VAL A 97 -11.43 -1.35 17.24
N GLY A 98 -10.38 -0.88 17.90
CA GLY A 98 -9.85 -1.48 19.13
C GLY A 98 -8.58 -2.31 18.93
N GLU A 99 -8.32 -2.80 17.72
CA GLU A 99 -7.08 -3.49 17.33
C GLU A 99 -6.24 -2.66 16.35
N MET A 100 -6.83 -1.61 15.82
CA MET A 100 -6.19 -0.70 14.87
C MET A 100 -5.17 0.21 15.58
N GLY A 101 -4.32 0.82 14.77
CA GLY A 101 -3.40 1.90 15.14
C GLY A 101 -3.22 2.81 13.93
N ILE A 102 -2.34 3.79 14.01
CA ILE A 102 -1.93 4.56 12.84
C ILE A 102 -1.34 3.60 11.81
N GLU A 103 -1.94 3.50 10.63
CA GLU A 103 -1.59 2.47 9.63
C GLU A 103 -0.10 2.41 9.32
N HIS A 104 0.56 3.56 9.21
CA HIS A 104 1.98 3.64 8.88
C HIS A 104 2.92 3.27 10.04
N ALA A 105 2.43 3.15 11.26
CA ALA A 105 3.13 2.60 12.41
C ALA A 105 2.73 1.13 12.62
N LEU A 106 1.45 0.83 12.50
CA LEU A 106 0.88 -0.50 12.76
C LEU A 106 1.46 -1.56 11.82
N LEU A 107 1.52 -1.30 10.51
CA LEU A 107 1.98 -2.29 9.55
C LEU A 107 3.44 -2.73 9.77
N PRO A 108 4.40 -1.81 10.00
CA PRO A 108 5.75 -2.18 10.42
C PRO A 108 5.81 -2.97 11.73
N GLU A 109 5.06 -2.56 12.74
CA GLU A 109 5.03 -3.25 14.04
C GLU A 109 4.49 -4.68 13.93
N LYS A 110 3.54 -4.91 13.01
CA LYS A 110 3.00 -6.25 12.70
C LYS A 110 3.89 -7.06 11.75
N GLY A 111 4.98 -6.48 11.24
CA GLY A 111 5.88 -7.15 10.29
C GLY A 111 5.27 -7.34 8.89
N LEU A 112 4.25 -6.54 8.54
CA LEU A 112 3.56 -6.63 7.26
C LEU A 112 4.27 -5.83 6.15
N THR A 113 5.25 -5.03 6.50
CA THR A 113 6.06 -4.25 5.56
C THR A 113 7.53 -4.53 5.81
N VAL A 114 8.22 -5.07 4.82
CA VAL A 114 9.63 -5.46 4.96
C VAL A 114 10.47 -4.91 3.81
N ALA A 115 11.79 -4.94 4.00
CA ALA A 115 12.73 -4.50 2.97
C ALA A 115 12.59 -5.34 1.70
N GLY A 116 12.54 -4.68 0.57
CA GLY A 116 12.41 -5.31 -0.74
C GLY A 116 10.97 -5.42 -1.25
N ASP A 117 9.96 -5.19 -0.44
CA ASP A 117 8.56 -5.26 -0.87
C ASP A 117 8.20 -4.17 -1.87
N VAL A 118 7.19 -4.48 -2.70
CA VAL A 118 6.48 -3.52 -3.54
C VAL A 118 5.09 -3.30 -2.95
N ILE A 119 4.88 -2.10 -2.41
CA ILE A 119 3.68 -1.74 -1.65
C ILE A 119 2.97 -0.57 -2.33
N ILE A 120 1.65 -0.68 -2.50
CA ILE A 120 0.80 0.44 -2.91
C ILE A 120 -0.29 0.69 -1.88
N GLY A 121 -0.74 1.93 -1.80
CA GLY A 121 -1.90 2.33 -1.02
C GLY A 121 -2.51 3.59 -1.61
N ALA A 122 -3.76 3.86 -1.36
CA ALA A 122 -4.38 5.11 -1.83
C ALA A 122 -4.24 6.25 -0.81
N ASP A 123 -3.23 6.19 0.03
CA ASP A 123 -2.81 7.22 0.97
C ASP A 123 -1.49 7.88 0.51
N SER A 124 -1.39 9.20 0.63
CA SER A 124 -0.21 9.96 0.19
C SER A 124 1.05 9.64 0.99
N HIS A 125 0.92 9.15 2.23
CA HIS A 125 2.03 8.78 3.10
C HIS A 125 2.48 7.32 2.94
N THR A 126 1.87 6.55 2.03
CA THR A 126 2.28 5.17 1.75
C THR A 126 3.77 5.05 1.42
N CYS A 127 4.39 6.10 0.88
CA CYS A 127 5.82 6.14 0.59
C CYS A 127 6.73 6.00 1.84
N THR A 128 6.19 6.13 3.05
CA THR A 128 6.97 6.06 4.31
C THR A 128 7.69 4.73 4.50
N TYR A 129 7.16 3.63 3.96
CA TYR A 129 7.80 2.31 4.07
C TYR A 129 9.10 2.19 3.26
N GLY A 130 9.38 3.19 2.41
CA GLY A 130 10.70 3.35 1.80
C GLY A 130 11.83 3.52 2.82
N ALA A 131 11.54 4.07 4.01
CA ALA A 131 12.49 4.16 5.11
C ALA A 131 12.90 2.77 5.66
N LEU A 132 12.06 1.76 5.46
CA LEU A 132 12.33 0.36 5.82
C LEU A 132 12.96 -0.44 4.67
N GLY A 133 13.21 0.19 3.53
CA GLY A 133 13.82 -0.45 2.37
C GLY A 133 12.83 -1.08 1.38
N ALA A 134 11.53 -0.77 1.47
CA ALA A 134 10.54 -1.15 0.48
C ALA A 134 10.51 -0.16 -0.70
N PHE A 135 10.00 -0.59 -1.86
CA PHE A 135 9.45 0.32 -2.86
C PHE A 135 7.97 0.53 -2.53
N SER A 136 7.64 1.68 -2.00
CA SER A 136 6.30 1.98 -1.53
C SER A 136 5.83 3.31 -2.06
N THR A 137 4.58 3.38 -2.55
CA THR A 137 4.05 4.60 -3.16
C THR A 137 2.54 4.72 -3.02
N GLY A 138 2.09 5.98 -2.89
CA GLY A 138 0.67 6.31 -3.00
C GLY A 138 0.20 6.22 -4.45
N VAL A 139 -1.02 5.72 -4.64
CA VAL A 139 -1.69 5.61 -5.95
C VAL A 139 -3.13 6.10 -5.85
N GLY A 140 -3.79 6.28 -6.97
CA GLY A 140 -5.22 6.60 -7.00
C GLY A 140 -6.08 5.41 -6.54
N SER A 141 -7.31 5.69 -6.07
CA SER A 141 -8.23 4.64 -5.61
C SER A 141 -8.57 3.62 -6.71
N THR A 142 -8.56 4.04 -7.98
CA THR A 142 -8.77 3.15 -9.13
C THR A 142 -7.59 2.18 -9.31
N ASP A 143 -6.36 2.68 -9.17
CA ASP A 143 -5.15 1.85 -9.25
C ASP A 143 -5.06 0.90 -8.05
N MET A 144 -5.45 1.38 -6.86
CA MET A 144 -5.57 0.53 -5.67
C MET A 144 -6.58 -0.59 -5.91
N ALA A 145 -7.76 -0.29 -6.48
CA ALA A 145 -8.77 -1.29 -6.82
C ALA A 145 -8.24 -2.33 -7.79
N ALA A 146 -7.54 -1.89 -8.86
CA ALA A 146 -6.89 -2.79 -9.80
C ALA A 146 -5.81 -3.65 -9.12
N GLY A 147 -5.01 -3.07 -8.23
CA GLY A 147 -4.02 -3.77 -7.42
C GLY A 147 -4.63 -4.84 -6.53
N MET A 148 -5.72 -4.53 -5.80
CA MET A 148 -6.46 -5.50 -5.00
C MET A 148 -7.06 -6.64 -5.83
N ALA A 149 -7.47 -6.33 -7.06
CA ALA A 149 -8.06 -7.32 -7.95
C ALA A 149 -7.03 -8.24 -8.61
N THR A 150 -5.88 -7.73 -9.00
CA THR A 150 -4.92 -8.41 -9.89
C THR A 150 -3.61 -8.80 -9.22
N GLY A 151 -3.26 -8.21 -8.09
CA GLY A 151 -1.96 -8.35 -7.44
C GLY A 151 -0.83 -7.68 -8.20
N LYS A 152 -1.15 -6.80 -9.14
CA LYS A 152 -0.19 -6.15 -10.01
C LYS A 152 -0.46 -4.66 -10.13
N ALA A 153 0.62 -3.94 -10.35
CA ALA A 153 0.55 -2.54 -10.79
C ALA A 153 1.66 -2.27 -11.80
N TRP A 154 1.44 -1.29 -12.64
CA TRP A 154 2.49 -0.87 -13.55
C TRP A 154 3.07 0.46 -13.14
N PHE A 155 4.37 0.56 -13.33
CA PHE A 155 5.14 1.71 -12.91
C PHE A 155 6.02 2.20 -14.04
N LYS A 156 6.19 3.51 -14.11
CA LYS A 156 7.32 4.10 -14.78
C LYS A 156 8.47 4.13 -13.78
N VAL A 157 9.51 3.33 -14.01
CA VAL A 157 10.66 3.25 -13.12
C VAL A 157 11.21 4.66 -12.84
N PRO A 158 11.27 5.11 -11.57
CA PRO A 158 11.67 6.47 -11.27
C PRO A 158 13.17 6.68 -11.41
N ALA A 159 13.55 7.91 -11.76
CA ALA A 159 14.91 8.38 -11.56
C ALA A 159 15.14 8.61 -10.07
N ALA A 160 16.31 8.18 -9.55
CA ALA A 160 16.63 8.34 -8.14
C ALA A 160 17.36 9.66 -7.87
N ILE A 161 16.97 10.34 -6.79
CA ILE A 161 17.70 11.46 -6.22
C ILE A 161 18.35 10.97 -4.93
N LYS A 162 19.67 11.12 -4.80
CA LYS A 162 20.40 10.76 -3.59
C LYS A 162 20.55 11.98 -2.68
N PHE A 163 19.98 11.88 -1.50
CA PHE A 163 20.25 12.84 -0.41
C PHE A 163 21.36 12.28 0.49
N HIS A 164 22.39 13.07 0.72
CA HIS A 164 23.46 12.71 1.64
C HIS A 164 23.35 13.60 2.88
N LEU A 165 22.80 13.03 3.96
CA LEU A 165 22.69 13.71 5.24
C LEU A 165 24.04 13.68 5.95
N THR A 166 24.49 14.83 6.44
CA THR A 166 25.75 14.98 7.17
C THR A 166 25.51 15.68 8.51
N GLY A 167 26.43 15.48 9.45
CA GLY A 167 26.32 16.03 10.80
C GLY A 167 25.67 15.05 11.78
N LYS A 168 25.35 15.55 12.96
CA LYS A 168 24.71 14.80 14.04
C LYS A 168 23.26 15.28 14.18
N PRO A 169 22.25 14.41 14.13
CA PRO A 169 20.88 14.83 14.39
C PRO A 169 20.72 15.36 15.81
N ALA A 170 19.71 16.20 16.02
CA ALA A 170 19.31 16.60 17.36
C ALA A 170 18.79 15.39 18.15
N GLU A 171 18.75 15.54 19.46
CA GLU A 171 18.17 14.51 20.31
C GLU A 171 16.71 14.28 19.92
N TRP A 172 16.30 13.03 19.77
CA TRP A 172 14.95 12.61 19.35
C TRP A 172 14.55 12.90 17.87
N VAL A 173 15.49 13.19 17.01
CA VAL A 173 15.28 13.39 15.56
C VAL A 173 15.88 12.23 14.75
#